data_f3c923ebb98912b5e71e82e8db5e933f
#
_entry.id   f3c923ebb98912b5e71e82e8db5e933f
#
_cell.length_a   1.000
_cell.length_b   1.000
_cell.length_c   1.000
_cell.angle_alpha   90.00
_cell.angle_beta   90.00
_cell.angle_gamma   90.00
#
_symmetry.space_group_name_H-M   'P 1'
#
loop_
_entity.id
_entity.type
_entity.pdbx_description
1 polymer ?
#
loop_
_entity_poly.entity_id
_entity_poly.type
_entity_poly.pdbx_seq_one_letter_code
_entity_poly.pdbx_strand_id
1 'polypeptide(L)'
;MKNLLSIIFFLFFSISLKSQKIYSSNKSYQADLKVFVVKHEYQADLNVFKVSQPYQTDGNSGLWYFVNQQYLSDKKVFFVDYEYQSDLKVFFVNYKYQSGWRNSNKKHLLY
;
A
#
# COMPACT_ATOMS: atom_id res chain seq x y z
N MET A 1 -29.00 -11.32 25.26
CA MET A 1 -27.72 -12.02 25.16
C MET A 1 -27.35 -12.40 23.75
N LYS A 2 -28.25 -13.00 22.98
CA LYS A 2 -27.95 -13.39 21.60
C LYS A 2 -27.61 -12.19 20.70
N ASN A 3 -28.28 -11.05 20.92
CA ASN A 3 -28.04 -9.84 20.11
C ASN A 3 -26.67 -9.21 20.38
N LEU A 4 -26.17 -9.34 21.61
CA LEU A 4 -24.88 -8.79 21.99
C LEU A 4 -23.73 -9.55 21.32
N LEU A 5 -23.84 -10.86 21.24
CA LEU A 5 -22.85 -11.72 20.57
C LEU A 5 -22.81 -11.45 19.07
N SER A 6 -23.96 -11.23 18.45
CA SER A 6 -24.05 -10.86 17.04
C SER A 6 -23.36 -9.53 16.75
N ILE A 7 -23.54 -8.53 17.60
CA ILE A 7 -22.94 -7.21 17.44
C ILE A 7 -21.43 -7.29 17.58
N ILE A 8 -20.94 -8.04 18.56
CA ILE A 8 -19.49 -8.22 18.78
C ILE A 8 -18.84 -8.91 17.57
N PHE A 9 -19.48 -9.93 17.01
CA PHE A 9 -19.02 -10.64 15.85
C PHE A 9 -18.94 -9.71 14.64
N PHE A 10 -19.93 -8.85 14.45
CA PHE A 10 -19.99 -7.91 13.35
C PHE A 10 -18.87 -6.87 13.43
N LEU A 11 -18.59 -6.34 14.61
CA LEU A 11 -17.51 -5.40 14.84
C LEU A 11 -16.13 -6.02 14.55
N PHE A 12 -15.95 -7.27 14.95
CA PHE A 12 -14.71 -7.99 14.71
C PHE A 12 -14.45 -8.19 13.22
N PHE A 13 -15.50 -8.44 12.44
CA PHE A 13 -15.41 -8.65 11.00
C PHE A 13 -15.03 -7.38 10.25
N SER A 14 -15.47 -6.21 10.73
CA SER A 14 -15.23 -4.93 10.06
C SER A 14 -13.77 -4.44 10.15
N ILE A 15 -12.94 -5.03 11.04
CA ILE A 15 -11.55 -4.61 11.25
C ILE A 15 -10.60 -5.27 10.26
N SER A 16 -11.01 -6.32 9.54
CA SER A 16 -10.10 -7.18 8.76
C SER A 16 -9.88 -6.77 7.32
N LEU A 17 -10.55 -5.73 6.81
CA LEU A 17 -10.53 -5.39 5.39
C LEU A 17 -9.67 -4.17 5.13
N LYS A 18 -8.34 -4.41 4.99
CA LYS A 18 -7.43 -3.39 4.49
C LYS A 18 -7.01 -3.77 3.07
N SER A 19 -7.08 -2.81 2.17
CA SER A 19 -6.64 -2.99 0.80
C SER A 19 -5.64 -1.89 0.45
N GLN A 20 -4.91 -2.10 -0.64
CA GLN A 20 -3.86 -1.19 -1.08
C GLN A 20 -4.21 -0.62 -2.45
N LYS A 21 -5.28 0.16 -2.48
CA LYS A 21 -5.63 0.94 -3.67
C LYS A 21 -4.85 2.24 -3.62
N ILE A 22 -4.00 2.44 -4.60
CA ILE A 22 -3.02 3.52 -4.59
C ILE A 22 -3.38 4.54 -5.65
N TYR A 23 -3.42 5.80 -5.26
CA TYR A 23 -3.55 6.92 -6.19
C TYR A 23 -2.21 7.62 -6.30
N SER A 24 -1.71 7.74 -7.53
CA SER A 24 -0.48 8.49 -7.82
C SER A 24 -0.84 9.96 -8.00
N SER A 25 -0.58 10.77 -6.97
CA SER A 25 -0.83 12.20 -7.00
C SER A 25 0.24 12.92 -7.81
N ASN A 26 -0.15 13.98 -8.52
CA ASN A 26 0.82 14.84 -9.22
C ASN A 26 1.25 16.03 -8.36
N LYS A 27 0.81 16.10 -7.11
CA LYS A 27 1.15 17.17 -6.18
C LYS A 27 1.59 16.58 -4.84
N SER A 28 2.80 16.92 -4.42
CA SER A 28 3.39 16.34 -3.21
C SER A 28 2.59 16.65 -1.94
N TYR A 29 2.00 17.85 -1.85
CA TYR A 29 1.26 18.26 -0.67
C TYR A 29 -0.06 17.53 -0.48
N GLN A 30 -0.56 16.84 -1.53
CA GLN A 30 -1.79 16.06 -1.45
C GLN A 30 -1.54 14.58 -1.13
N ALA A 31 -0.28 14.16 -1.08
CA ALA A 31 0.07 12.76 -0.89
C ALA A 31 0.19 12.41 0.58
N ASP A 32 -0.15 11.16 0.92
CA ASP A 32 0.06 10.62 2.26
C ASP A 32 1.53 10.28 2.48
N LEU A 33 2.23 9.87 1.43
CA LEU A 33 3.66 9.62 1.52
C LEU A 33 4.36 9.81 0.18
N LYS A 34 5.65 10.06 0.25
CA LYS A 34 6.52 10.25 -0.90
C LYS A 34 7.29 8.96 -1.16
N VAL A 35 7.27 8.50 -2.41
CA VAL A 35 7.81 7.21 -2.81
C VAL A 35 8.91 7.41 -3.85
N PHE A 36 10.05 6.76 -3.65
CA PHE A 36 11.12 6.70 -4.63
C PHE A 36 11.25 5.28 -5.17
N VAL A 37 11.27 5.15 -6.50
CA VAL A 37 11.44 3.85 -7.17
C VAL A 37 12.93 3.59 -7.34
N VAL A 38 13.44 2.55 -6.68
CA VAL A 38 14.86 2.20 -6.76
C VAL A 38 15.14 1.31 -7.97
N LYS A 39 16.40 1.30 -8.40
CA LYS A 39 16.83 0.52 -9.57
C LYS A 39 17.09 -0.94 -9.25
N HIS A 40 17.44 -1.24 -8.00
CA HIS A 40 17.81 -2.59 -7.58
C HIS A 40 16.99 -3.01 -6.36
N GLU A 41 16.61 -4.27 -6.35
CA GLU A 41 15.75 -4.83 -5.29
C GLU A 41 16.34 -4.66 -3.90
N TYR A 42 17.66 -4.83 -3.76
CA TYR A 42 18.31 -4.72 -2.45
C TYR A 42 18.23 -3.33 -1.84
N GLN A 43 17.91 -2.32 -2.62
CA GLN A 43 17.79 -0.94 -2.16
C GLN A 43 16.39 -0.61 -1.64
N ALA A 44 15.41 -1.48 -1.85
CA ALA A 44 14.02 -1.20 -1.55
C ALA A 44 13.65 -1.46 -0.09
N ASP A 45 12.71 -0.68 0.41
CA ASP A 45 12.01 -0.97 1.66
C ASP A 45 10.88 -1.98 1.43
N LEU A 46 10.24 -1.90 0.26
CA LEU A 46 9.10 -2.72 -0.10
C LEU A 46 9.20 -3.13 -1.56
N ASN A 47 9.06 -4.43 -1.81
CA ASN A 47 8.87 -4.96 -3.16
C ASN A 47 7.39 -4.91 -3.50
N VAL A 48 7.03 -4.21 -4.57
CA VAL A 48 5.64 -3.98 -4.97
C VAL A 48 5.32 -4.77 -6.23
N PHE A 49 4.24 -5.54 -6.18
CA PHE A 49 3.65 -6.16 -7.36
C PHE A 49 2.36 -5.43 -7.70
N LYS A 50 2.27 -4.93 -8.93
CA LYS A 50 1.06 -4.26 -9.43
C LYS A 50 0.03 -5.31 -9.79
N VAL A 51 -1.10 -5.32 -9.09
CA VAL A 51 -2.20 -6.24 -9.39
C VAL A 51 -3.14 -5.63 -10.42
N SER A 52 -3.84 -6.48 -11.17
CA SER A 52 -4.72 -6.04 -12.25
C SER A 52 -6.15 -5.77 -11.82
N GLN A 53 -6.54 -6.21 -10.63
CA GLN A 53 -7.89 -6.05 -10.10
C GLN A 53 -7.85 -5.63 -8.64
N PRO A 54 -8.80 -4.77 -8.20
CA PRO A 54 -8.78 -4.27 -6.81
C PRO A 54 -8.95 -5.37 -5.76
N TYR A 55 -9.65 -6.45 -6.07
CA TYR A 55 -9.84 -7.55 -5.11
C TYR A 55 -8.56 -8.35 -4.86
N GLN A 56 -7.53 -8.15 -5.66
CA GLN A 56 -6.24 -8.83 -5.51
C GLN A 56 -5.33 -8.15 -4.49
N THR A 57 -5.69 -6.97 -4.01
CA THR A 57 -4.97 -6.30 -2.95
C THR A 57 -5.34 -6.93 -1.62
N ASP A 58 -4.37 -7.54 -0.95
CA ASP A 58 -4.61 -8.26 0.28
C ASP A 58 -3.64 -7.79 1.36
N GLY A 59 -4.18 -7.06 2.34
CA GLY A 59 -3.41 -6.56 3.45
C GLY A 59 -2.32 -5.56 3.05
N ASN A 60 -1.25 -5.53 3.83
CA ASN A 60 -0.11 -4.63 3.62
C ASN A 60 1.14 -5.45 3.27
N SER A 61 1.12 -6.06 2.09
CA SER A 61 2.17 -6.97 1.64
C SER A 61 2.78 -6.60 0.29
N GLY A 62 2.55 -5.36 -0.18
CA GLY A 62 3.12 -4.89 -1.43
C GLY A 62 2.29 -5.21 -2.67
N LEU A 63 1.03 -5.59 -2.49
CA LEU A 63 0.10 -5.81 -3.60
C LEU A 63 -0.68 -4.53 -3.84
N TRP A 64 -0.30 -3.78 -4.85
CA TRP A 64 -0.88 -2.46 -5.12
C TRP A 64 -1.74 -2.49 -6.36
N TYR A 65 -2.94 -1.91 -6.25
CA TYR A 65 -3.80 -1.61 -7.37
C TYR A 65 -3.87 -0.10 -7.56
N PHE A 66 -3.45 0.39 -8.73
CA PHE A 66 -3.46 1.83 -9.03
C PHE A 66 -4.84 2.25 -9.52
N VAL A 67 -5.40 3.29 -8.88
CA VAL A 67 -6.71 3.85 -9.23
C VAL A 67 -6.53 5.20 -9.93
N ASN A 68 -7.51 5.55 -10.77
CA ASN A 68 -7.48 6.79 -11.55
C ASN A 68 -8.07 7.98 -10.81
N GLN A 69 -8.83 7.73 -9.75
CA GLN A 69 -9.53 8.76 -9.00
C GLN A 69 -9.10 8.74 -7.54
N GLN A 70 -8.81 9.92 -7.01
CA GLN A 70 -8.32 10.05 -5.63
C GLN A 70 -9.29 9.45 -4.61
N TYR A 71 -10.59 9.65 -4.81
CA TYR A 71 -11.61 9.19 -3.84
C TYR A 71 -11.73 7.66 -3.78
N LEU A 72 -11.17 6.94 -4.75
CA LEU A 72 -11.16 5.47 -4.76
C LEU A 72 -9.97 4.88 -4.02
N SER A 73 -9.01 5.70 -3.61
CA SER A 73 -7.75 5.22 -3.06
C SER A 73 -7.80 5.01 -1.55
N ASP A 74 -6.99 4.05 -1.09
CA ASP A 74 -6.70 3.87 0.34
C ASP A 74 -5.50 4.73 0.75
N LYS A 75 -4.55 4.91 -0.16
CA LYS A 75 -3.35 5.75 0.05
C LYS A 75 -3.05 6.55 -1.21
N LYS A 76 -2.62 7.78 -0.98
CA LYS A 76 -2.15 8.68 -2.03
C LYS A 76 -0.63 8.77 -1.93
N VAL A 77 0.06 8.49 -3.02
CA VAL A 77 1.51 8.56 -3.07
C VAL A 77 1.95 9.62 -4.07
N PHE A 78 3.10 10.21 -3.81
CA PHE A 78 3.78 11.09 -4.75
C PHE A 78 5.14 10.49 -5.07
N PHE A 79 5.38 10.18 -6.33
CA PHE A 79 6.66 9.64 -6.78
C PHE A 79 7.67 10.76 -6.91
N VAL A 80 8.75 10.69 -6.13
CA VAL A 80 9.80 11.70 -6.12
C VAL A 80 10.95 11.29 -7.04
N ASP A 81 11.71 12.29 -7.50
CA ASP A 81 12.81 12.05 -8.43
C ASP A 81 14.11 11.67 -7.71
N TYR A 82 14.22 11.98 -6.44
CA TYR A 82 15.45 11.76 -5.68
C TYR A 82 15.17 11.01 -4.39
N GLU A 83 16.06 10.08 -4.06
CA GLU A 83 15.92 9.20 -2.90
C GLU A 83 15.78 9.98 -1.59
N TYR A 84 16.55 11.07 -1.42
CA TYR A 84 16.52 11.84 -0.18
C TYR A 84 15.18 12.51 0.10
N GLN A 85 14.32 12.62 -0.91
CA GLN A 85 13.00 13.23 -0.77
C GLN A 85 11.93 12.21 -0.34
N SER A 86 12.27 10.92 -0.30
CA SER A 86 11.27 9.87 -0.13
C SER A 86 11.07 9.49 1.34
N ASP A 87 9.84 9.05 1.62
CA ASP A 87 9.51 8.38 2.88
C ASP A 87 9.68 6.87 2.74
N LEU A 88 9.47 6.35 1.54
CA LEU A 88 9.47 4.92 1.25
C LEU A 88 10.16 4.65 -0.08
N LYS A 89 11.05 3.66 -0.10
CA LYS A 89 11.71 3.20 -1.32
C LYS A 89 11.06 1.89 -1.78
N VAL A 90 10.63 1.84 -3.04
CA VAL A 90 9.97 0.66 -3.59
C VAL A 90 10.71 0.13 -4.81
N PHE A 91 10.61 -1.17 -5.01
CA PHE A 91 11.05 -1.84 -6.22
C PHE A 91 9.87 -2.62 -6.79
N PHE A 92 9.54 -2.38 -8.07
CA PHE A 92 8.44 -3.08 -8.72
C PHE A 92 8.93 -4.44 -9.21
N VAL A 93 8.29 -5.51 -8.73
CA VAL A 93 8.63 -6.88 -9.10
C VAL A 93 7.68 -7.41 -10.16
N ASN A 94 8.14 -8.43 -10.90
CA ASN A 94 7.38 -8.99 -12.02
C ASN A 94 6.41 -10.10 -11.61
N TYR A 95 6.59 -10.68 -10.43
CA TYR A 95 5.78 -11.80 -9.97
C TYR A 95 5.28 -11.57 -8.56
N LYS A 96 4.06 -12.00 -8.30
CA LYS A 96 3.40 -11.80 -7.00
C LYS A 96 4.21 -12.36 -5.84
N TYR A 97 4.84 -13.53 -6.01
CA TYR A 97 5.59 -14.17 -4.92
C TYR A 97 6.83 -13.36 -4.50
N GLN A 98 7.26 -12.42 -5.33
CA GLN A 98 8.41 -11.57 -5.02
C GLN A 98 8.04 -10.34 -4.19
N SER A 99 6.74 -10.06 -4.02
CA SER A 99 6.27 -8.90 -3.27
C SER A 99 6.48 -9.08 -1.78
N GLY A 100 6.60 -7.98 -1.08
CA GLY A 100 6.68 -7.99 0.38
C GLY A 100 7.66 -6.98 0.93
N TRP A 101 7.61 -6.81 2.24
CA TRP A 101 8.47 -5.88 2.96
C TRP A 101 9.88 -6.40 3.11
N ARG A 102 10.85 -5.59 2.73
CA ARG A 102 12.26 -5.82 3.00
C ARG A 102 12.70 -5.10 4.27
N ASN A 103 12.11 -3.93 4.54
CA ASN A 103 12.35 -3.18 5.77
C ASN A 103 11.02 -3.05 6.53
N SER A 104 10.79 -3.96 7.46
CA SER A 104 9.54 -4.01 8.22
C SER A 104 9.36 -2.81 9.15
N ASN A 105 10.42 -2.05 9.43
CA ASN A 105 10.34 -0.83 10.25
C ASN A 105 9.52 0.27 9.56
N LYS A 106 9.33 0.19 8.25
CA LYS A 106 8.55 1.16 7.47
C LYS A 106 7.14 0.71 7.18
N LYS A 107 6.74 -0.46 7.64
CA LYS A 107 5.43 -1.06 7.36
C LYS A 107 4.28 -0.18 7.81
N HIS A 108 4.45 0.57 8.88
CA HIS A 108 3.44 1.46 9.44
C HIS A 108 3.04 2.59 8.49
N LEU A 109 3.87 2.93 7.51
CA LEU A 109 3.59 4.03 6.57
C LEU A 109 2.39 3.72 5.66
N LEU A 110 2.05 2.45 5.50
CA LEU A 110 0.97 2.00 4.62
C LEU A 110 -0.22 1.39 5.37
N TYR A 111 -0.32 1.62 6.64
CA TYR A 111 -1.49 1.24 7.41
C TYR A 111 -2.57 2.29 7.38
#